data_fef2f67e01b68520b2a1b95ca9ecdc9e
#
_entry.id   fef2f67e01b68520b2a1b95ca9ecdc9e
#
_cell.length_a   1.000
_cell.length_b   1.000
_cell.length_c   1.000
_cell.angle_alpha   90.00
_cell.angle_beta   90.00
_cell.angle_gamma   90.00
#
_symmetry.space_group_name_H-M   'P 1'
#
loop_
_entity.id
_entity.type
_entity.pdbx_description
1 polymer ?
#
loop_
_entity_poly.entity_id
_entity_poly.type
_entity_poly.pdbx_seq_one_letter_code
_entity_poly.pdbx_strand_id
1 'polypeptide(L)'
;MNIGEKMPSTLGFDQNGNEITLSSLAGKKVILYAYPKDNTSGCTAEACSLKEHYDELQQAGYTVIGVSKDSAASHQKFIEKHQLPFPLIAYTDTTLLQKLGAWGEKTMCGRKCTGTLRTTWLINEQGEVEKIFNPKEIKTKIHANQILDYIGKS
;
A
#
# COMPACT_ATOMS: atom_id res chain seq x y z
N MET A 1 7.85 1.23 -11.90
CA MET A 1 7.88 2.55 -11.22
C MET A 1 9.18 2.67 -10.45
N ASN A 2 9.90 3.70 -10.68
CA ASN A 2 11.22 3.91 -10.09
C ASN A 2 11.24 5.13 -9.17
N ILE A 3 12.26 5.19 -8.31
CA ILE A 3 12.46 6.36 -7.44
C ILE A 3 12.61 7.61 -8.30
N GLY A 4 11.92 8.68 -7.92
CA GLY A 4 11.90 9.95 -8.65
C GLY A 4 10.77 10.06 -9.67
N GLU A 5 10.12 8.95 -10.03
CA GLU A 5 8.99 9.00 -10.95
C GLU A 5 7.72 9.48 -10.22
N LYS A 6 6.88 10.19 -10.96
CA LYS A 6 5.61 10.69 -10.43
C LYS A 6 4.53 9.63 -10.52
N MET A 7 3.74 9.52 -9.46
CA MET A 7 2.60 8.62 -9.42
C MET A 7 1.53 9.01 -10.43
N PRO A 8 0.70 8.06 -10.90
CA PRO A 8 -0.44 8.38 -11.75
C PRO A 8 -1.39 9.38 -11.10
N SER A 9 -2.07 10.20 -11.90
CA SER A 9 -3.00 11.22 -11.40
C SER A 9 -4.19 10.65 -10.64
N THR A 10 -4.64 9.45 -11.01
CA THR A 10 -5.71 8.73 -10.31
C THR A 10 -5.13 7.45 -9.74
N LEU A 11 -5.28 7.25 -8.42
CA LEU A 11 -4.83 6.02 -7.75
C LEU A 11 -5.93 4.97 -7.70
N GLY A 12 -7.20 5.37 -7.73
CA GLY A 12 -8.32 4.45 -7.76
C GLY A 12 -9.46 4.87 -6.84
N PHE A 13 -10.33 3.92 -6.53
CA PHE A 13 -11.49 4.15 -5.67
C PHE A 13 -11.33 3.36 -4.38
N ASP A 14 -11.66 4.00 -3.26
CA ASP A 14 -11.55 3.35 -1.96
C ASP A 14 -12.74 2.39 -1.69
N GLN A 15 -12.79 1.83 -0.50
CA GLN A 15 -13.82 0.87 -0.10
C GLN A 15 -15.24 1.45 -0.10
N ASN A 16 -15.37 2.77 -0.14
CA ASN A 16 -16.66 3.47 -0.15
C ASN A 16 -17.00 4.03 -1.54
N GLY A 17 -16.17 3.74 -2.55
CA GLY A 17 -16.37 4.24 -3.90
C GLY A 17 -15.89 5.68 -4.12
N ASN A 18 -15.16 6.25 -3.18
CA ASN A 18 -14.60 7.60 -3.32
C ASN A 18 -13.28 7.53 -4.09
N GLU A 19 -13.15 8.39 -5.09
CA GLU A 19 -11.92 8.43 -5.89
C GLU A 19 -10.76 9.02 -5.08
N ILE A 20 -9.61 8.35 -5.13
CA ILE A 20 -8.37 8.84 -4.54
C ILE A 20 -7.48 9.31 -5.69
N THR A 21 -7.23 10.61 -5.75
CA THR A 21 -6.39 11.22 -6.78
C THR A 21 -5.13 11.81 -6.18
N LEU A 22 -4.12 11.97 -7.02
CA LEU A 22 -2.87 12.58 -6.59
C LEU A 22 -3.09 14.02 -6.13
N SER A 23 -4.00 14.76 -6.79
CA SER A 23 -4.33 16.12 -6.41
C SER A 23 -5.01 16.20 -5.05
N SER A 24 -5.82 15.21 -4.67
CA SER A 24 -6.45 15.17 -3.35
C SER A 24 -5.43 14.92 -2.23
N LEU A 25 -4.25 14.41 -2.58
CA LEU A 25 -3.16 14.14 -1.66
C LEU A 25 -2.04 15.19 -1.75
N ALA A 26 -2.25 16.27 -2.52
CA ALA A 26 -1.25 17.30 -2.71
C ALA A 26 -0.80 17.90 -1.37
N GLY A 27 0.51 18.06 -1.20
CA GLY A 27 1.10 18.57 0.02
C GLY A 27 1.22 17.56 1.15
N LYS A 28 0.82 16.31 0.92
CA LYS A 28 0.91 15.22 1.90
C LYS A 28 1.88 14.17 1.40
N LYS A 29 2.62 13.59 2.34
CA LYS A 29 3.43 12.40 2.05
C LYS A 29 2.53 11.17 2.18
N VAL A 30 2.75 10.17 1.33
CA VAL A 30 1.88 8.99 1.28
C VAL A 30 2.70 7.72 1.38
N ILE A 31 2.19 6.76 2.16
CA ILE A 31 2.66 5.39 2.18
C ILE A 31 1.61 4.59 1.42
N LEU A 32 1.93 4.21 0.18
CA LEU A 32 1.06 3.37 -0.63
C LEU A 32 1.62 1.95 -0.61
N TYR A 33 0.84 0.98 -0.14
CA TYR A 33 1.32 -0.40 -0.11
C TYR A 33 0.37 -1.33 -0.86
N ALA A 34 0.95 -2.14 -1.75
CA ALA A 34 0.23 -3.16 -2.49
C ALA A 34 0.37 -4.50 -1.77
N TYR A 35 -0.73 -5.22 -1.61
CA TYR A 35 -0.73 -6.52 -0.95
C TYR A 35 -1.62 -7.51 -1.72
N PRO A 36 -1.34 -8.83 -1.61
CA PRO A 36 -2.01 -9.81 -2.45
C PRO A 36 -3.51 -9.99 -2.22
N LYS A 37 -3.96 -10.08 -0.96
CA LYS A 37 -5.36 -10.40 -0.68
C LYS A 37 -5.77 -10.09 0.76
N ASP A 38 -6.98 -9.54 0.94
CA ASP A 38 -7.59 -9.34 2.25
C ASP A 38 -7.69 -10.65 3.04
N ASN A 39 -7.59 -10.55 4.36
CA ASN A 39 -7.77 -11.66 5.30
C ASN A 39 -6.77 -12.82 5.18
N THR A 40 -5.67 -12.64 4.46
CA THR A 40 -4.55 -13.59 4.50
C THR A 40 -3.66 -13.23 5.68
N SER A 41 -2.91 -14.22 6.22
CA SER A 41 -2.10 -14.02 7.42
C SER A 41 -1.05 -12.92 7.26
N GLY A 42 -0.32 -12.92 6.15
CA GLY A 42 0.71 -11.90 5.89
C GLY A 42 0.12 -10.51 5.68
N CYS A 43 -0.95 -10.41 4.92
CA CYS A 43 -1.60 -9.12 4.65
C CYS A 43 -2.26 -8.56 5.90
N THR A 44 -2.83 -9.42 6.73
CA THR A 44 -3.39 -9.01 8.03
C THR A 44 -2.29 -8.51 8.97
N ALA A 45 -1.16 -9.22 9.03
CA ALA A 45 -0.03 -8.82 9.87
C ALA A 45 0.52 -7.45 9.43
N GLU A 46 0.65 -7.23 8.12
CA GLU A 46 1.12 -5.98 7.56
C GLU A 46 0.17 -4.82 7.91
N ALA A 47 -1.14 -5.01 7.68
CA ALA A 47 -2.14 -4.00 7.99
C ALA A 47 -2.16 -3.66 9.48
N CYS A 48 -2.08 -4.66 10.34
CA CYS A 48 -2.07 -4.46 11.80
C CYS A 48 -0.79 -3.75 12.27
N SER A 49 0.35 -4.05 11.66
CA SER A 49 1.60 -3.34 11.95
C SER A 49 1.45 -1.86 11.63
N LEU A 50 0.92 -1.52 10.46
CA LEU A 50 0.70 -0.13 10.07
C LEU A 50 -0.33 0.57 10.97
N LYS A 51 -1.37 -0.15 11.37
CA LYS A 51 -2.38 0.37 12.29
C LYS A 51 -1.79 0.71 13.66
N GLU A 52 -0.99 -0.20 14.22
CA GLU A 52 -0.38 -0.02 15.55
C GLU A 52 0.50 1.24 15.61
N HIS A 53 1.15 1.59 14.52
CA HIS A 53 2.06 2.73 14.43
C HIS A 53 1.48 3.89 13.61
N TYR A 54 0.17 3.88 13.38
CA TYR A 54 -0.47 4.87 12.51
C TYR A 54 -0.27 6.30 13.00
N ASP A 55 -0.43 6.54 14.31
CA ASP A 55 -0.23 7.87 14.89
C ASP A 55 1.19 8.37 14.67
N GLU A 56 2.19 7.51 14.85
CA GLU A 56 3.58 7.86 14.62
C GLU A 56 3.84 8.22 13.16
N LEU A 57 3.25 7.46 12.24
CA LEU A 57 3.37 7.73 10.80
C LEU A 57 2.70 9.04 10.42
N GLN A 58 1.53 9.34 10.99
CA GLN A 58 0.85 10.61 10.76
C GLN A 58 1.63 11.79 11.31
N GLN A 59 2.24 11.65 12.47
CA GLN A 59 3.09 12.69 13.06
C GLN A 59 4.30 12.98 12.17
N ALA A 60 4.78 11.97 11.45
CA ALA A 60 5.85 12.15 10.48
C ALA A 60 5.38 12.75 9.15
N GLY A 61 4.08 13.04 9.01
CA GLY A 61 3.50 13.66 7.82
C GLY A 61 2.99 12.68 6.77
N TYR A 62 2.89 11.39 7.08
CA TYR A 62 2.48 10.37 6.13
C TYR A 62 1.02 9.95 6.29
N THR A 63 0.35 9.74 5.15
CA THR A 63 -0.97 9.13 5.07
C THR A 63 -0.80 7.73 4.50
N VAL A 64 -1.45 6.74 5.12
CA VAL A 64 -1.34 5.33 4.68
C VAL A 64 -2.52 4.98 3.78
N ILE A 65 -2.23 4.32 2.65
CA ILE A 65 -3.24 3.84 1.71
C ILE A 65 -2.81 2.45 1.25
N GLY A 66 -3.72 1.47 1.38
CA GLY A 66 -3.46 0.13 0.87
C GLY A 66 -4.13 -0.08 -0.47
N VAL A 67 -3.61 -0.99 -1.28
CA VAL A 67 -4.22 -1.37 -2.55
C VAL A 67 -4.09 -2.87 -2.78
N SER A 68 -5.19 -3.49 -3.20
CA SER A 68 -5.19 -4.86 -3.70
C SER A 68 -6.26 -4.98 -4.77
N LYS A 69 -6.33 -6.13 -5.45
CA LYS A 69 -7.36 -6.35 -6.46
C LYS A 69 -8.67 -6.86 -5.87
N ASP A 70 -8.78 -6.91 -4.55
CA ASP A 70 -10.04 -7.29 -3.89
C ASP A 70 -11.12 -6.24 -4.11
N SER A 71 -12.39 -6.65 -3.97
CA SER A 71 -13.52 -5.76 -4.15
C SER A 71 -13.68 -4.77 -3.00
N ALA A 72 -14.44 -3.70 -3.24
CA ALA A 72 -14.78 -2.73 -2.20
C ALA A 72 -15.48 -3.41 -1.02
N ALA A 73 -16.37 -4.36 -1.28
CA ALA A 73 -17.07 -5.10 -0.23
C ALA A 73 -16.10 -5.91 0.63
N SER A 74 -15.11 -6.56 0.02
CA SER A 74 -14.05 -7.28 0.75
C SER A 74 -13.25 -6.32 1.63
N HIS A 75 -12.86 -5.18 1.11
CA HIS A 75 -12.12 -4.17 1.85
C HIS A 75 -12.93 -3.61 3.03
N GLN A 76 -14.23 -3.37 2.86
CA GLN A 76 -15.09 -2.92 3.95
C GLN A 76 -15.09 -3.90 5.11
N LYS A 77 -15.21 -5.19 4.81
CA LYS A 77 -15.18 -6.25 5.83
C LYS A 77 -13.83 -6.33 6.53
N PHE A 78 -12.76 -6.22 5.77
CA PHE A 78 -11.41 -6.28 6.30
C PHE A 78 -11.12 -5.10 7.21
N ILE A 79 -11.48 -3.89 6.79
CA ILE A 79 -11.34 -2.66 7.59
C ILE A 79 -12.15 -2.78 8.88
N GLU A 80 -13.39 -3.23 8.80
CA GLU A 80 -14.27 -3.37 9.95
C GLU A 80 -13.73 -4.40 10.94
N LYS A 81 -13.32 -5.57 10.43
CA LYS A 81 -12.81 -6.66 11.26
C LYS A 81 -11.57 -6.27 12.06
N HIS A 82 -10.67 -5.53 11.46
CA HIS A 82 -9.39 -5.14 12.09
C HIS A 82 -9.35 -3.67 12.50
N GLN A 83 -10.45 -2.93 12.31
CA GLN A 83 -10.56 -1.51 12.66
C GLN A 83 -9.39 -0.68 12.07
N LEU A 84 -9.17 -0.85 10.77
CA LEU A 84 -8.09 -0.16 10.08
C LEU A 84 -8.42 1.34 9.93
N PRO A 85 -7.51 2.24 10.31
CA PRO A 85 -7.77 3.69 10.27
C PRO A 85 -7.47 4.34 8.93
N PHE A 86 -7.11 3.57 7.92
CA PHE A 86 -6.73 4.08 6.60
C PHE A 86 -7.54 3.42 5.49
N PRO A 87 -7.69 4.09 4.33
CA PRO A 87 -8.49 3.55 3.24
C PRO A 87 -7.75 2.45 2.47
N LEU A 88 -8.52 1.60 1.80
CA LEU A 88 -8.01 0.56 0.92
C LEU A 88 -8.58 0.78 -0.48
N ILE A 89 -7.71 0.86 -1.49
CA ILE A 89 -8.13 0.99 -2.87
C ILE A 89 -8.56 -0.38 -3.41
N ALA A 90 -9.76 -0.44 -3.95
CA ALA A 90 -10.32 -1.64 -4.54
C ALA A 90 -10.01 -1.68 -6.03
N TYR A 91 -9.23 -2.65 -6.48
CA TYR A 91 -8.91 -2.82 -7.88
C TYR A 91 -9.40 -4.17 -8.38
N THR A 92 -10.43 -4.14 -9.20
CA THR A 92 -10.93 -5.33 -9.88
C THR A 92 -10.10 -5.68 -11.12
N ASP A 93 -9.39 -4.68 -11.68
CA ASP A 93 -8.40 -4.94 -12.72
C ASP A 93 -6.99 -4.68 -12.19
N THR A 94 -5.99 -5.02 -12.96
CA THR A 94 -4.60 -4.96 -12.53
C THR A 94 -3.81 -3.80 -13.13
N THR A 95 -4.49 -2.86 -13.77
CA THR A 95 -3.86 -1.78 -14.54
C THR A 95 -2.91 -0.94 -13.68
N LEU A 96 -3.37 -0.48 -12.51
CA LEU A 96 -2.52 0.31 -11.63
C LEU A 96 -1.33 -0.50 -11.13
N LEU A 97 -1.59 -1.75 -10.70
CA LEU A 97 -0.53 -2.62 -10.18
C LEU A 97 0.54 -2.88 -11.25
N GLN A 98 0.13 -3.05 -12.51
CA GLN A 98 1.06 -3.20 -13.62
C GLN A 98 1.89 -1.93 -13.84
N LYS A 99 1.25 -0.77 -13.83
CA LYS A 99 1.95 0.52 -13.96
C LYS A 99 2.96 0.76 -12.86
N LEU A 100 2.64 0.34 -11.64
CA LEU A 100 3.50 0.52 -10.49
C LEU A 100 4.59 -0.54 -10.39
N GLY A 101 4.53 -1.59 -11.22
CA GLY A 101 5.48 -2.69 -11.16
C GLY A 101 5.21 -3.68 -10.04
N ALA A 102 3.99 -3.69 -9.50
CA ALA A 102 3.59 -4.58 -8.40
C ALA A 102 2.70 -5.74 -8.87
N TRP A 103 2.72 -6.03 -10.15
CA TRP A 103 2.01 -7.16 -10.74
C TRP A 103 2.97 -7.95 -11.61
N GLY A 104 3.07 -9.25 -11.35
CA GLY A 104 3.97 -10.07 -12.13
C GLY A 104 4.04 -11.50 -11.66
N GLU A 105 5.04 -12.21 -12.14
CA GLU A 105 5.25 -13.61 -11.84
C GLU A 105 5.85 -13.76 -10.44
N LYS A 106 5.30 -14.69 -9.67
CA LYS A 106 5.81 -15.02 -8.35
C LYS A 106 5.67 -16.53 -8.11
N THR A 107 6.41 -17.04 -7.14
CA THR A 107 6.34 -18.46 -6.76
C THR A 107 5.57 -18.56 -5.44
N MET A 108 4.50 -19.38 -5.45
CA MET A 108 3.73 -19.71 -4.24
C MET A 108 3.60 -21.22 -4.14
N CYS A 109 3.96 -21.78 -2.98
CA CYS A 109 3.86 -23.23 -2.73
C CYS A 109 4.55 -24.06 -3.83
N GLY A 110 5.69 -23.60 -4.33
CA GLY A 110 6.46 -24.27 -5.37
C GLY A 110 5.91 -24.10 -6.78
N ARG A 111 4.86 -23.30 -6.96
CA ARG A 111 4.26 -23.04 -8.28
C ARG A 111 4.46 -21.60 -8.70
N LYS A 112 4.74 -21.41 -9.98
CA LYS A 112 4.78 -20.08 -10.57
C LYS A 112 3.34 -19.62 -10.83
N CYS A 113 3.03 -18.40 -10.41
CA CYS A 113 1.73 -17.78 -10.69
C CYS A 113 1.92 -16.28 -10.93
N THR A 114 0.92 -15.66 -11.55
CA THR A 114 0.91 -14.21 -11.75
C THR A 114 0.01 -13.59 -10.69
N GLY A 115 0.47 -12.53 -10.04
CA GLY A 115 -0.31 -11.88 -9.01
C GLY A 115 0.34 -10.62 -8.50
N THR A 116 -0.25 -10.05 -7.45
CA THR A 116 0.27 -8.85 -6.80
C THR A 116 1.60 -9.14 -6.11
N LEU A 117 2.59 -8.32 -6.40
CA LEU A 117 3.88 -8.36 -5.72
C LEU A 117 3.81 -7.37 -4.55
N ARG A 118 4.01 -7.87 -3.34
CA ARG A 118 3.95 -7.05 -2.12
C ARG A 118 5.01 -5.97 -2.19
N THR A 119 4.57 -4.72 -2.32
CA THR A 119 5.46 -3.57 -2.55
C THR A 119 4.93 -2.37 -1.81
N THR A 120 5.81 -1.53 -1.27
CA THR A 120 5.41 -0.29 -0.61
C THR A 120 6.20 0.87 -1.22
N TRP A 121 5.49 1.94 -1.56
CA TRP A 121 6.08 3.18 -2.08
C TRP A 121 5.88 4.29 -1.07
N LEU A 122 6.97 4.97 -0.72
CA LEU A 122 6.88 6.22 0.02
C LEU A 122 6.88 7.34 -1.02
N ILE A 123 5.85 8.17 -0.97
CA ILE A 123 5.59 9.22 -1.97
C ILE A 123 5.73 10.57 -1.28
N ASN A 124 6.49 11.47 -1.89
CA ASN A 124 6.72 12.80 -1.33
C ASN A 124 5.53 13.74 -1.59
N GLU A 125 5.62 14.97 -1.11
CA GLU A 125 4.55 15.96 -1.20
C GLU A 125 4.27 16.40 -2.64
N GLN A 126 5.19 16.17 -3.58
CA GLN A 126 5.02 16.45 -5.00
C GLN A 126 4.46 15.26 -5.78
N GLY A 127 4.17 14.15 -5.11
CA GLY A 127 3.63 12.95 -5.75
C GLY A 127 4.68 12.08 -6.41
N GLU A 128 5.94 12.26 -6.07
CA GLU A 128 7.06 11.48 -6.62
C GLU A 128 7.48 10.39 -5.67
N VAL A 129 7.92 9.26 -6.22
CA VAL A 129 8.37 8.11 -5.42
C VAL A 129 9.70 8.44 -4.76
N GLU A 130 9.73 8.41 -3.43
CA GLU A 130 10.92 8.69 -2.62
C GLU A 130 11.68 7.42 -2.27
N LYS A 131 10.96 6.34 -1.96
CA LYS A 131 11.53 5.07 -1.52
C LYS A 131 10.61 3.93 -1.94
N ILE A 132 11.19 2.79 -2.29
CA ILE A 132 10.45 1.57 -2.63
C ILE A 132 10.95 0.45 -1.72
N PHE A 133 10.01 -0.21 -1.03
CA PHE A 133 10.28 -1.46 -0.31
C PHE A 133 9.80 -2.60 -1.22
N ASN A 134 10.73 -3.45 -1.65
CA ASN A 134 10.40 -4.55 -2.57
C ASN A 134 9.88 -5.78 -1.80
N PRO A 135 9.29 -6.77 -2.49
CA PRO A 135 8.71 -7.93 -1.81
C PRO A 135 9.69 -8.71 -0.94
N LYS A 136 10.96 -8.74 -1.31
CA LYS A 136 11.98 -9.51 -0.58
C LYS A 136 12.37 -8.86 0.74
N GLU A 137 12.29 -7.53 0.84
CA GLU A 137 12.70 -6.82 2.05
C GLU A 137 11.55 -6.57 3.03
N ILE A 138 10.29 -6.64 2.58
CA ILE A 138 9.14 -6.39 3.45
C ILE A 138 8.95 -7.54 4.43
N LYS A 139 8.98 -7.21 5.72
CA LYS A 139 8.64 -8.12 6.82
C LYS A 139 7.30 -7.69 7.38
N THR A 140 6.25 -8.45 7.09
CA THR A 140 4.86 -8.03 7.33
C THR A 140 4.57 -7.66 8.78
N LYS A 141 5.10 -8.41 9.73
CA LYS A 141 4.83 -8.19 11.16
C LYS A 141 5.44 -6.90 11.71
N ILE A 142 6.50 -6.40 11.07
CA ILE A 142 7.23 -5.20 11.53
C ILE A 142 7.37 -4.16 10.43
N HIS A 143 6.49 -4.21 9.42
CA HIS A 143 6.62 -3.31 8.28
C HIS A 143 6.57 -1.83 8.67
N ALA A 144 5.68 -1.45 9.61
CA ALA A 144 5.64 -0.08 10.10
C ALA A 144 6.98 0.33 10.73
N ASN A 145 7.64 -0.58 11.45
CA ASN A 145 8.96 -0.31 12.03
C ASN A 145 10.01 -0.10 10.94
N GLN A 146 9.94 -0.88 9.86
CA GLN A 146 10.84 -0.71 8.72
C GLN A 146 10.70 0.69 8.11
N ILE A 147 9.47 1.16 7.96
CA ILE A 147 9.19 2.49 7.42
C ILE A 147 9.66 3.57 8.40
N LEU A 148 9.35 3.43 9.69
CA LEU A 148 9.76 4.39 10.70
C LEU A 148 11.28 4.48 10.82
N ASP A 149 11.99 3.36 10.71
CA ASP A 149 13.45 3.35 10.69
C ASP A 149 14.01 4.14 9.51
N TYR A 150 13.41 3.98 8.33
CA TYR A 150 13.80 4.75 7.15
C TYR A 150 13.56 6.25 7.37
N ILE A 151 12.38 6.62 7.86
CA ILE A 151 12.00 8.01 8.09
C ILE A 151 12.90 8.65 9.14
N GLY A 152 13.20 7.94 10.21
CA GLY A 152 14.03 8.45 11.31
C GLY A 152 15.48 8.66 10.92
N LYS A 153 15.96 8.08 9.83
CA LYS A 153 17.32 8.24 9.31
C LYS A 153 17.46 9.41 8.34
N SER A 154 16.36 9.99 7.95
CA SER A 154 16.36 11.06 6.94
C SER A 154 16.41 12.46 7.56
#